data_7a7d5d189abac18d1340ce6c0e584dc3
#
_entry.id   7a7d5d189abac18d1340ce6c0e584dc3
#
_cell.length_a   1.000
_cell.length_b   1.000
_cell.length_c   1.000
_cell.angle_alpha   90.00
_cell.angle_beta   90.00
_cell.angle_gamma   90.00
#
_symmetry.space_group_name_H-M   'P 1'
#
loop_
_entity.id
_entity.type
_entity.pdbx_description
1 polymer ?
#
loop_
_entity_poly.entity_id
_entity_poly.type
_entity_poly.pdbx_seq_one_letter_code
_entity_poly.pdbx_strand_id
1 'polypeptide(L)'
;MKRLMLKSIVAAIALAATGIAGAQDIKERTIKFATQNPKGHPIVLGMEKFAEVVTAKSGGKIKVNLFPGGVLGGDQANVSAVQGGTLEMVVMNTGIMASVAKELSVFDFPFLFANAKEADALVDGPVGKKMHAKLEEKGLVGLSYWELGFRNITNSKRPLNKVEDIAGLKLRVIPNPINVDWVKALDANPTPLPFPEVYAAMEQKAIDGHENPITVINANKFYEVQKYLAITNHQYNPQSVVISKKFWDTLSAAEKKLLDDAADESAKYQREQSRGMMGAALDNLKKNGMVVTEFTPAEVAKLREKMKPVIAKHAALVGEATVNEVMAELGKMRK
;
A
#
# COMPACT_ATOMS: atom_id res chain seq x y z
N MET A 1 -43.96 32.30 34.56
CA MET A 1 -42.52 32.41 34.23
C MET A 1 -41.66 31.34 34.90
N LYS A 2 -41.77 31.01 36.19
CA LYS A 2 -40.96 29.99 36.89
C LYS A 2 -41.08 28.54 36.34
N ARG A 3 -42.24 28.13 35.82
CA ARG A 3 -42.44 26.74 35.29
C ARG A 3 -41.86 26.56 33.86
N LEU A 4 -41.66 27.62 33.07
CA LEU A 4 -41.00 27.52 31.74
C LEU A 4 -39.45 27.37 31.88
N MET A 5 -38.85 28.08 32.86
CA MET A 5 -37.42 27.98 33.09
C MET A 5 -36.97 26.59 33.58
N LEU A 6 -37.83 25.91 34.39
CA LEU A 6 -37.50 24.58 34.90
C LEU A 6 -37.49 23.51 33.79
N LYS A 7 -38.37 23.63 32.78
CA LYS A 7 -38.43 22.72 31.62
C LYS A 7 -37.25 22.92 30.68
N SER A 8 -36.72 24.13 30.52
CA SER A 8 -35.55 24.43 29.67
C SER A 8 -34.25 23.92 30.28
N ILE A 9 -34.12 23.92 31.64
CA ILE A 9 -32.95 23.43 32.33
C ILE A 9 -32.89 21.87 32.26
N VAL A 10 -34.06 21.20 32.37
CA VAL A 10 -34.12 19.73 32.26
C VAL A 10 -33.81 19.27 30.83
N ALA A 11 -34.25 19.99 29.79
CA ALA A 11 -33.92 19.66 28.40
C ALA A 11 -32.44 19.87 28.08
N ALA A 12 -31.80 20.92 28.64
CA ALA A 12 -30.37 21.17 28.44
C ALA A 12 -29.49 20.10 29.13
N ILE A 13 -29.88 19.59 30.29
CA ILE A 13 -29.19 18.52 30.99
C ILE A 13 -29.37 17.19 30.25
N ALA A 14 -30.52 16.91 29.65
CA ALA A 14 -30.75 15.71 28.85
C ALA A 14 -29.95 15.67 27.54
N LEU A 15 -29.73 16.83 26.87
CA LEU A 15 -28.86 16.90 25.69
C LEU A 15 -27.36 16.77 26.03
N ALA A 16 -26.94 17.23 27.21
CA ALA A 16 -25.57 17.07 27.68
C ALA A 16 -25.23 15.63 28.06
N ALA A 17 -26.21 14.86 28.54
CA ALA A 17 -26.02 13.45 28.94
C ALA A 17 -25.87 12.49 27.75
N THR A 18 -26.42 12.82 26.57
CA THR A 18 -26.27 11.96 25.36
C THR A 18 -24.89 12.09 24.70
N GLY A 19 -24.15 13.20 24.93
CA GLY A 19 -22.79 13.37 24.45
C GLY A 19 -21.70 12.65 25.27
N ILE A 20 -22.02 12.24 26.49
CA ILE A 20 -21.04 11.62 27.42
C ILE A 20 -21.00 10.10 27.30
N ALA A 21 -22.07 9.45 26.81
CA ALA A 21 -22.15 7.99 26.73
C ALA A 21 -21.12 7.38 25.74
N GLY A 22 -20.75 8.09 24.65
CA GLY A 22 -19.75 7.61 23.70
C GLY A 22 -18.30 7.78 24.16
N ALA A 23 -18.03 8.71 25.10
CA ALA A 23 -16.67 8.98 25.58
C ALA A 23 -16.21 8.00 26.68
N GLN A 24 -17.14 7.25 27.29
CA GLN A 24 -16.84 6.31 28.37
C GLN A 24 -16.30 4.96 27.89
N ASP A 25 -16.51 4.60 26.61
CA ASP A 25 -16.07 3.32 26.01
C ASP A 25 -14.66 3.34 25.40
N ILE A 26 -13.99 4.51 25.32
CA ILE A 26 -12.64 4.63 24.79
C ILE A 26 -11.63 4.55 25.94
N LYS A 27 -10.78 3.51 25.91
CA LYS A 27 -9.70 3.30 26.89
C LYS A 27 -8.39 3.94 26.41
N GLU A 28 -7.48 4.12 27.35
CA GLU A 28 -6.09 4.48 26.98
C GLU A 28 -5.43 3.31 26.23
N ARG A 29 -4.89 3.62 25.05
CA ARG A 29 -4.23 2.65 24.16
C ARG A 29 -2.98 3.25 23.56
N THR A 30 -2.04 2.40 23.21
CA THR A 30 -0.89 2.75 22.36
C THR A 30 -0.86 1.80 21.18
N ILE A 31 -0.79 2.35 19.98
CA ILE A 31 -0.72 1.62 18.72
C ILE A 31 0.64 1.92 18.09
N LYS A 32 1.45 0.89 17.87
CA LYS A 32 2.64 0.98 17.02
C LYS A 32 2.20 0.77 15.58
N PHE A 33 2.52 1.72 14.69
CA PHE A 33 2.15 1.67 13.28
C PHE A 33 3.41 1.77 12.42
N ALA A 34 3.73 0.70 11.67
CA ALA A 34 4.97 0.56 10.92
C ALA A 34 4.78 0.65 9.40
N THR A 35 5.83 1.05 8.70
CA THR A 35 5.95 0.99 7.23
C THR A 35 7.42 0.91 6.79
N GLN A 36 7.65 0.40 5.57
CA GLN A 36 8.98 0.43 4.94
C GLN A 36 9.35 1.81 4.39
N ASN A 37 8.36 2.66 4.12
CA ASN A 37 8.59 3.96 3.50
C ASN A 37 9.18 4.97 4.50
N PRO A 38 10.14 5.82 4.09
CA PRO A 38 10.79 6.79 4.96
C PRO A 38 9.92 8.01 5.22
N LYS A 39 10.29 8.79 6.24
CA LYS A 39 9.65 10.08 6.56
C LYS A 39 9.58 10.99 5.32
N GLY A 40 8.46 11.67 5.13
CA GLY A 40 8.18 12.53 3.98
C GLY A 40 7.59 11.79 2.76
N HIS A 41 7.56 10.45 2.75
CA HIS A 41 6.84 9.70 1.72
C HIS A 41 5.31 9.80 1.95
N PRO A 42 4.47 9.83 0.89
CA PRO A 42 3.00 9.93 1.03
C PRO A 42 2.36 8.90 1.96
N ILE A 43 2.91 7.69 2.04
CA ILE A 43 2.45 6.68 3.02
C ILE A 43 2.63 7.19 4.45
N VAL A 44 3.76 7.80 4.77
CA VAL A 44 4.02 8.32 6.13
C VAL A 44 3.15 9.52 6.42
N LEU A 45 2.88 10.39 5.44
CA LEU A 45 1.90 11.48 5.59
C LEU A 45 0.49 10.93 5.89
N GLY A 46 0.10 9.84 5.25
CA GLY A 46 -1.15 9.13 5.58
C GLY A 46 -1.15 8.57 7.00
N MET A 47 -0.03 8.01 7.48
CA MET A 47 0.10 7.53 8.86
C MET A 47 0.03 8.69 9.87
N GLU A 48 0.65 9.83 9.57
CA GLU A 48 0.57 11.05 10.37
C GLU A 48 -0.89 11.54 10.46
N LYS A 49 -1.61 11.55 9.32
CA LYS A 49 -3.04 11.90 9.28
C LYS A 49 -3.89 10.91 10.09
N PHE A 50 -3.66 9.62 9.97
CA PHE A 50 -4.33 8.61 10.78
C PHE A 50 -4.10 8.86 12.28
N ALA A 51 -2.87 9.09 12.70
CA ALA A 51 -2.52 9.38 14.10
C ALA A 51 -3.19 10.65 14.61
N GLU A 52 -3.23 11.72 13.80
CA GLU A 52 -3.93 12.96 14.09
C GLU A 52 -5.43 12.72 14.36
N VAL A 53 -6.10 12.04 13.42
CA VAL A 53 -7.54 11.76 13.50
C VAL A 53 -7.87 10.88 14.70
N VAL A 54 -7.10 9.81 14.92
CA VAL A 54 -7.27 8.91 16.06
C VAL A 54 -7.10 9.66 17.39
N THR A 55 -6.06 10.50 17.49
CA THR A 55 -5.82 11.29 18.70
C THR A 55 -6.97 12.26 18.97
N ALA A 56 -7.42 12.98 17.93
CA ALA A 56 -8.51 13.95 18.05
C ALA A 56 -9.84 13.27 18.45
N LYS A 57 -10.22 12.22 17.72
CA LYS A 57 -11.51 11.51 17.95
C LYS A 57 -11.53 10.72 19.28
N SER A 58 -10.37 10.29 19.79
CA SER A 58 -10.27 9.60 21.08
C SER A 58 -10.12 10.55 22.27
N GLY A 59 -10.04 11.86 22.05
CA GLY A 59 -9.73 12.82 23.12
C GLY A 59 -8.34 12.59 23.71
N GLY A 60 -7.38 12.13 22.91
CA GLY A 60 -6.00 11.85 23.31
C GLY A 60 -5.78 10.52 24.03
N LYS A 61 -6.82 9.70 24.21
CA LYS A 61 -6.73 8.41 24.91
C LYS A 61 -6.01 7.35 24.06
N ILE A 62 -6.18 7.37 22.74
CA ILE A 62 -5.47 6.45 21.85
C ILE A 62 -4.30 7.19 21.21
N LYS A 63 -3.07 6.70 21.45
CA LYS A 63 -1.83 7.23 20.92
C LYS A 63 -1.33 6.32 19.81
N VAL A 64 -0.95 6.89 18.65
CA VAL A 64 -0.38 6.14 17.53
C VAL A 64 1.09 6.55 17.37
N ASN A 65 1.99 5.62 17.65
CA ASN A 65 3.43 5.79 17.49
C ASN A 65 3.85 5.27 16.11
N LEU A 66 4.45 6.14 15.29
CA LEU A 66 4.82 5.84 13.91
C LEU A 66 6.25 5.29 13.84
N PHE A 67 6.44 4.23 13.05
CA PHE A 67 7.72 3.57 12.80
C PHE A 67 7.98 3.49 11.29
N PRO A 68 8.37 4.61 10.64
CA PRO A 68 8.69 4.66 9.22
C PRO A 68 10.08 4.08 8.91
N GLY A 69 10.35 3.77 7.62
CA GLY A 69 11.69 3.43 7.13
C GLY A 69 12.16 2.02 7.46
N GLY A 70 11.24 1.10 7.76
CA GLY A 70 11.59 -0.31 8.00
C GLY A 70 12.33 -0.58 9.31
N VAL A 71 12.31 0.36 10.27
CA VAL A 71 13.04 0.26 11.56
C VAL A 71 12.59 -0.91 12.43
N LEU A 72 11.40 -1.47 12.18
CA LEU A 72 10.88 -2.65 12.85
C LEU A 72 11.05 -3.95 12.01
N GLY A 73 11.94 -3.93 11.01
CA GLY A 73 12.20 -5.04 10.12
C GLY A 73 11.49 -4.95 8.77
N GLY A 74 11.76 -5.91 7.88
CA GLY A 74 11.15 -5.99 6.54
C GLY A 74 9.68 -6.43 6.60
N ASP A 75 9.00 -6.38 5.45
CA ASP A 75 7.56 -6.63 5.34
C ASP A 75 7.13 -7.99 5.91
N GLN A 76 7.85 -9.08 5.61
CA GLN A 76 7.50 -10.41 6.12
C GLN A 76 7.61 -10.52 7.64
N ALA A 77 8.63 -9.88 8.22
CA ALA A 77 8.77 -9.79 9.67
C ALA A 77 7.61 -9.00 10.29
N ASN A 78 7.20 -7.92 9.65
CA ASN A 78 6.07 -7.11 10.10
C ASN A 78 4.74 -7.87 9.97
N VAL A 79 4.51 -8.66 8.91
CA VAL A 79 3.33 -9.55 8.82
C VAL A 79 3.30 -10.50 10.02
N SER A 80 4.40 -11.18 10.31
CA SER A 80 4.50 -12.10 11.45
C SER A 80 4.28 -11.38 12.79
N ALA A 81 4.83 -10.18 12.96
CA ALA A 81 4.68 -9.38 14.18
C ALA A 81 3.24 -8.94 14.43
N VAL A 82 2.52 -8.51 13.38
CA VAL A 82 1.11 -8.12 13.47
C VAL A 82 0.22 -9.35 13.73
N GLN A 83 0.45 -10.48 13.05
CA GLN A 83 -0.24 -11.74 13.33
C GLN A 83 0.02 -12.22 14.77
N GLY A 84 1.25 -12.09 15.25
CA GLY A 84 1.66 -12.42 16.62
C GLY A 84 1.10 -11.47 17.68
N GLY A 85 0.72 -10.24 17.32
CA GLY A 85 0.23 -9.19 18.21
C GLY A 85 1.36 -8.43 18.94
N THR A 86 2.61 -8.53 18.47
CA THR A 86 3.76 -7.76 19.00
C THR A 86 3.90 -6.39 18.32
N LEU A 87 3.24 -6.22 17.18
CA LEU A 87 3.03 -4.98 16.46
C LEU A 87 1.53 -4.81 16.22
N GLU A 88 0.98 -3.63 16.53
CA GLU A 88 -0.46 -3.41 16.42
C GLU A 88 -0.89 -3.16 14.97
N MET A 89 -0.16 -2.33 14.20
CA MET A 89 -0.54 -1.95 12.83
C MET A 89 0.64 -1.89 11.88
N VAL A 90 0.36 -2.16 10.60
CA VAL A 90 1.31 -1.97 9.51
C VAL A 90 0.57 -1.50 8.26
N VAL A 91 1.24 -0.71 7.42
CA VAL A 91 0.85 -0.46 6.03
C VAL A 91 1.93 -0.99 5.10
N MET A 92 1.53 -1.88 4.19
CA MET A 92 2.45 -2.56 3.26
C MET A 92 1.79 -2.93 1.94
N ASN A 93 2.59 -3.31 0.94
CA ASN A 93 2.09 -3.82 -0.32
C ASN A 93 1.14 -5.02 -0.09
N THR A 94 -0.05 -4.91 -0.67
CA THR A 94 -1.11 -5.93 -0.50
C THR A 94 -0.66 -7.30 -1.00
N GLY A 95 0.11 -7.38 -2.08
CA GLY A 95 0.63 -8.64 -2.64
C GLY A 95 1.59 -9.38 -1.71
N ILE A 96 2.26 -8.71 -0.76
CA ILE A 96 3.10 -9.35 0.25
C ILE A 96 2.27 -10.24 1.18
N MET A 97 1.01 -9.86 1.42
CA MET A 97 0.09 -10.66 2.23
C MET A 97 -0.40 -11.93 1.54
N ALA A 98 0.00 -12.18 0.30
CA ALA A 98 -0.20 -13.47 -0.36
C ALA A 98 0.46 -14.64 0.40
N SER A 99 1.46 -14.37 1.25
CA SER A 99 2.04 -15.35 2.18
C SER A 99 1.03 -15.87 3.21
N VAL A 100 -0.01 -15.13 3.50
CA VAL A 100 -1.08 -15.51 4.45
C VAL A 100 -2.43 -15.73 3.78
N ALA A 101 -2.73 -15.02 2.69
CA ALA A 101 -3.94 -15.17 1.89
C ALA A 101 -3.57 -15.06 0.40
N LYS A 102 -3.40 -16.21 -0.27
CA LYS A 102 -2.87 -16.30 -1.64
C LYS A 102 -3.63 -15.45 -2.67
N GLU A 103 -4.91 -15.24 -2.43
CA GLU A 103 -5.79 -14.44 -3.29
C GLU A 103 -5.32 -12.99 -3.44
N LEU A 104 -4.65 -12.44 -2.42
CA LEU A 104 -4.10 -11.08 -2.45
C LEU A 104 -2.97 -10.92 -3.49
N SER A 105 -2.39 -12.02 -3.97
CA SER A 105 -1.40 -11.98 -5.05
C SER A 105 -1.98 -11.43 -6.36
N VAL A 106 -3.31 -11.42 -6.55
CA VAL A 106 -3.94 -10.83 -7.74
C VAL A 106 -3.56 -9.35 -7.91
N PHE A 107 -3.34 -8.62 -6.82
CA PHE A 107 -2.95 -7.21 -6.86
C PHE A 107 -1.53 -6.98 -7.39
N ASP A 108 -0.72 -8.04 -7.49
CA ASP A 108 0.60 -7.99 -8.12
C ASP A 108 0.57 -8.39 -9.60
N PHE A 109 -0.61 -8.64 -10.19
CA PHE A 109 -0.70 -8.93 -11.61
C PHE A 109 -0.25 -7.73 -12.45
N PRO A 110 0.72 -7.90 -13.35
CA PRO A 110 1.10 -6.85 -14.27
C PRO A 110 -0.10 -6.35 -15.07
N PHE A 111 -0.22 -5.03 -15.19
CA PHE A 111 -1.29 -4.35 -15.93
C PHE A 111 -2.72 -4.69 -15.50
N LEU A 112 -2.92 -5.11 -14.25
CA LEU A 112 -4.25 -5.35 -13.72
C LEU A 112 -5.13 -4.10 -13.82
N PHE A 113 -4.60 -2.95 -13.41
CA PHE A 113 -5.28 -1.67 -13.46
C PHE A 113 -4.79 -0.81 -14.62
N ALA A 114 -5.71 -0.13 -15.31
CA ALA A 114 -5.38 0.82 -16.35
C ALA A 114 -5.05 2.21 -15.78
N ASN A 115 -5.62 2.55 -14.63
CA ASN A 115 -5.43 3.83 -13.95
C ASN A 115 -5.78 3.72 -12.46
N ALA A 116 -5.48 4.78 -11.70
CA ALA A 116 -5.73 4.83 -10.26
C ALA A 116 -7.24 4.80 -9.91
N LYS A 117 -8.13 5.29 -10.79
CA LYS A 117 -9.58 5.27 -10.53
C LYS A 117 -10.13 3.83 -10.54
N GLU A 118 -9.65 3.00 -11.47
CA GLU A 118 -9.99 1.56 -11.47
C GLU A 118 -9.51 0.88 -10.20
N ALA A 119 -8.28 1.20 -9.76
CA ALA A 119 -7.75 0.65 -8.52
C ALA A 119 -8.60 1.05 -7.31
N ASP A 120 -8.89 2.36 -7.17
CA ASP A 120 -9.73 2.86 -6.07
C ASP A 120 -11.10 2.17 -6.06
N ALA A 121 -11.78 2.12 -7.19
CA ALA A 121 -13.11 1.53 -7.28
C ALA A 121 -13.12 0.03 -6.94
N LEU A 122 -12.08 -0.71 -7.35
CA LEU A 122 -11.97 -2.13 -7.01
C LEU A 122 -11.70 -2.35 -5.52
N VAL A 123 -10.70 -1.65 -4.96
CA VAL A 123 -10.24 -1.92 -3.59
C VAL A 123 -11.21 -1.38 -2.54
N ASP A 124 -11.89 -0.25 -2.80
CA ASP A 124 -12.90 0.31 -1.90
C ASP A 124 -14.27 -0.38 -2.06
N GLY A 125 -14.44 -1.10 -3.16
CA GLY A 125 -15.66 -1.83 -3.49
C GLY A 125 -15.80 -3.18 -2.77
N PRO A 126 -16.85 -3.94 -3.11
CA PRO A 126 -17.13 -5.24 -2.51
C PRO A 126 -15.97 -6.25 -2.65
N VAL A 127 -15.26 -6.21 -3.77
CA VAL A 127 -14.13 -7.12 -4.05
C VAL A 127 -12.98 -6.86 -3.08
N GLY A 128 -12.56 -5.61 -2.91
CA GLY A 128 -11.51 -5.26 -1.96
C GLY A 128 -11.86 -5.60 -0.52
N LYS A 129 -13.09 -5.32 -0.09
CA LYS A 129 -13.60 -5.69 1.23
C LYS A 129 -13.58 -7.20 1.45
N LYS A 130 -14.00 -7.98 0.45
CA LYS A 130 -13.95 -9.45 0.50
C LYS A 130 -12.51 -9.96 0.60
N MET A 131 -11.56 -9.30 -0.09
CA MET A 131 -10.14 -9.63 0.01
C MET A 131 -9.59 -9.38 1.42
N HIS A 132 -9.90 -8.24 2.04
CA HIS A 132 -9.51 -7.95 3.41
C HIS A 132 -10.15 -8.91 4.42
N ALA A 133 -11.42 -9.32 4.23
CA ALA A 133 -12.08 -10.27 5.10
C ALA A 133 -11.35 -11.63 5.19
N LYS A 134 -10.64 -12.05 4.12
CA LYS A 134 -9.82 -13.27 4.14
C LYS A 134 -8.64 -13.21 5.12
N LEU A 135 -8.23 -12.01 5.53
CA LEU A 135 -7.15 -11.80 6.47
C LEU A 135 -7.56 -12.11 7.92
N GLU A 136 -8.86 -12.05 8.24
CA GLU A 136 -9.34 -12.22 9.62
C GLU A 136 -9.05 -13.61 10.18
N GLU A 137 -9.23 -14.66 9.35
CA GLU A 137 -8.88 -16.05 9.71
C GLU A 137 -7.37 -16.24 9.88
N LYS A 138 -6.58 -15.29 9.42
CA LYS A 138 -5.11 -15.30 9.47
C LYS A 138 -4.56 -14.39 10.57
N GLY A 139 -5.42 -13.88 11.46
CA GLY A 139 -5.02 -13.04 12.59
C GLY A 139 -4.76 -11.57 12.24
N LEU A 140 -5.26 -11.10 11.11
CA LEU A 140 -5.14 -9.73 10.62
C LEU A 140 -6.53 -9.15 10.33
N VAL A 141 -6.73 -7.87 10.58
CA VAL A 141 -7.94 -7.14 10.16
C VAL A 141 -7.52 -6.05 9.18
N GLY A 142 -8.09 -6.07 7.97
CA GLY A 142 -7.88 -5.03 6.97
C GLY A 142 -8.80 -3.84 7.22
N LEU A 143 -8.23 -2.65 7.38
CA LEU A 143 -8.99 -1.42 7.65
C LEU A 143 -9.27 -0.63 6.37
N SER A 144 -8.24 -0.35 5.58
CA SER A 144 -8.38 0.41 4.34
C SER A 144 -7.27 0.08 3.34
N TYR A 145 -7.45 0.53 2.09
CA TYR A 145 -6.41 0.49 1.07
C TYR A 145 -5.88 1.88 0.77
N TRP A 146 -4.54 2.01 0.76
CA TRP A 146 -3.82 3.20 0.36
C TRP A 146 -3.13 3.00 -0.98
N GLU A 147 -2.47 4.03 -1.49
CA GLU A 147 -1.78 4.01 -2.78
C GLU A 147 -0.26 4.08 -2.61
N LEU A 148 0.46 3.09 -3.15
CA LEU A 148 1.88 3.26 -3.45
C LEU A 148 2.05 3.86 -4.84
N GLY A 149 1.25 3.37 -5.81
CA GLY A 149 1.19 3.87 -7.18
C GLY A 149 1.70 2.90 -8.22
N PHE A 150 1.84 3.39 -9.46
CA PHE A 150 2.35 2.64 -10.59
C PHE A 150 3.86 2.49 -10.54
N ARG A 151 4.34 1.27 -10.76
CA ARG A 151 5.73 0.88 -10.66
C ARG A 151 6.44 1.03 -12.01
N ASN A 152 7.70 1.45 -11.93
CA ASN A 152 8.57 1.78 -13.04
C ASN A 152 9.95 1.16 -12.82
N ILE A 153 10.69 0.84 -13.88
CA ILE A 153 11.97 0.13 -13.77
C ILE A 153 13.12 1.14 -13.71
N THR A 154 14.00 0.99 -12.72
CA THR A 154 15.28 1.70 -12.66
C THR A 154 16.45 0.75 -12.88
N ASN A 155 17.57 1.26 -13.40
CA ASN A 155 18.82 0.53 -13.45
C ASN A 155 20.04 1.46 -13.56
N SER A 156 21.23 0.91 -13.29
CA SER A 156 22.51 1.63 -13.38
C SER A 156 23.25 1.43 -14.69
N LYS A 157 22.76 0.55 -15.60
CA LYS A 157 23.52 0.06 -16.77
C LYS A 157 23.26 0.84 -18.05
N ARG A 158 21.98 1.01 -18.43
CA ARG A 158 21.56 1.57 -19.74
C ARG A 158 20.15 2.13 -19.72
N PRO A 159 19.84 3.09 -20.62
CA PRO A 159 18.46 3.49 -20.83
C PRO A 159 17.65 2.30 -21.40
N LEU A 160 16.38 2.19 -21.01
CA LEU A 160 15.45 1.20 -21.53
C LEU A 160 14.47 1.90 -22.46
N ASN A 161 14.58 1.69 -23.75
CA ASN A 161 13.72 2.27 -24.78
C ASN A 161 12.75 1.24 -25.36
N LYS A 162 13.05 -0.04 -25.20
CA LYS A 162 12.26 -1.18 -25.69
C LYS A 162 12.34 -2.34 -24.70
N VAL A 163 11.42 -3.27 -24.82
CA VAL A 163 11.30 -4.43 -23.91
C VAL A 163 12.58 -5.26 -23.85
N GLU A 164 13.26 -5.44 -25.00
CA GLU A 164 14.51 -6.22 -25.09
C GLU A 164 15.67 -5.61 -24.30
N ASP A 165 15.64 -4.31 -24.05
CA ASP A 165 16.70 -3.65 -23.26
C ASP A 165 16.72 -4.10 -21.79
N ILE A 166 15.64 -4.75 -21.31
CA ILE A 166 15.53 -5.29 -19.97
C ILE A 166 16.31 -6.60 -19.81
N ALA A 167 16.51 -7.33 -20.90
CA ALA A 167 17.17 -8.64 -20.88
C ALA A 167 18.55 -8.60 -20.23
N GLY A 168 18.84 -9.61 -19.42
CA GLY A 168 20.11 -9.80 -18.70
C GLY A 168 20.29 -8.93 -17.47
N LEU A 169 19.45 -7.91 -17.20
CA LEU A 169 19.54 -7.09 -15.99
C LEU A 169 19.23 -7.92 -14.73
N LYS A 170 20.02 -7.74 -13.69
CA LYS A 170 19.73 -8.25 -12.35
C LYS A 170 18.77 -7.26 -11.66
N LEU A 171 17.48 -7.58 -11.66
CA LEU A 171 16.45 -6.71 -11.09
C LEU A 171 15.96 -7.23 -9.74
N ARG A 172 16.07 -6.39 -8.72
CA ARG A 172 15.40 -6.70 -7.46
C ARG A 172 13.89 -6.60 -7.64
N VAL A 173 13.20 -7.57 -7.08
CA VAL A 173 11.75 -7.62 -6.99
C VAL A 173 11.27 -7.82 -5.55
N ILE A 174 10.00 -7.49 -5.30
CA ILE A 174 9.33 -7.87 -4.06
C ILE A 174 9.31 -9.41 -3.97
N PRO A 175 9.60 -10.02 -2.80
CA PRO A 175 9.56 -11.47 -2.60
C PRO A 175 8.13 -12.04 -2.75
N ASN A 176 7.66 -12.14 -3.97
CA ASN A 176 6.42 -12.78 -4.38
C ASN A 176 6.67 -13.54 -5.69
N PRO A 177 6.26 -14.79 -5.84
CA PRO A 177 6.53 -15.61 -7.02
C PRO A 177 6.14 -14.97 -8.35
N ILE A 178 5.03 -14.24 -8.42
CA ILE A 178 4.64 -13.56 -9.65
C ILE A 178 5.66 -12.50 -10.08
N ASN A 179 6.25 -11.79 -9.10
CA ASN A 179 7.25 -10.75 -9.38
C ASN A 179 8.57 -11.36 -9.87
N VAL A 180 8.90 -12.56 -9.44
CA VAL A 180 10.02 -13.33 -9.98
C VAL A 180 9.73 -13.77 -11.42
N ASP A 181 8.54 -14.27 -11.67
CA ASP A 181 8.17 -14.85 -12.96
C ASP A 181 8.06 -13.80 -14.08
N TRP A 182 7.48 -12.60 -13.78
CA TRP A 182 7.39 -11.57 -14.82
C TRP A 182 8.77 -11.02 -15.22
N VAL A 183 9.72 -10.92 -14.30
CA VAL A 183 11.10 -10.53 -14.65
C VAL A 183 11.77 -11.59 -15.52
N LYS A 184 11.59 -12.88 -15.20
CA LYS A 184 12.09 -14.00 -16.03
C LYS A 184 11.48 -13.99 -17.43
N ALA A 185 10.21 -13.66 -17.57
CA ALA A 185 9.53 -13.56 -18.87
C ALA A 185 10.10 -12.45 -19.79
N LEU A 186 10.93 -11.55 -19.24
CA LEU A 186 11.65 -10.51 -19.94
C LEU A 186 13.14 -10.87 -20.16
N ASP A 187 13.51 -12.14 -19.98
CA ASP A 187 14.89 -12.62 -20.09
C ASP A 187 15.86 -11.91 -19.13
N ALA A 188 15.34 -11.35 -18.01
CA ALA A 188 16.10 -10.72 -16.95
C ALA A 188 16.27 -11.64 -15.73
N ASN A 189 17.14 -11.26 -14.80
CA ASN A 189 17.51 -12.04 -13.64
C ASN A 189 16.86 -11.46 -12.37
N PRO A 190 15.76 -12.04 -11.87
CA PRO A 190 15.10 -11.53 -10.67
C PRO A 190 15.90 -11.88 -9.41
N THR A 191 16.01 -10.90 -8.52
CA THR A 191 16.63 -11.07 -7.19
C THR A 191 15.62 -10.63 -6.14
N PRO A 192 14.83 -11.53 -5.54
CA PRO A 192 13.91 -11.19 -4.46
C PRO A 192 14.70 -10.81 -3.20
N LEU A 193 14.50 -9.55 -2.73
CA LEU A 193 15.13 -9.02 -1.52
C LEU A 193 14.12 -8.22 -0.68
N PRO A 194 14.20 -8.27 0.66
CA PRO A 194 13.49 -7.35 1.54
C PRO A 194 13.81 -5.89 1.18
N PHE A 195 12.83 -4.99 1.34
CA PHE A 195 13.00 -3.60 0.92
C PHE A 195 14.16 -2.86 1.62
N PRO A 196 14.43 -3.04 2.93
CA PRO A 196 15.56 -2.38 3.60
C PRO A 196 16.94 -2.69 3.01
N GLU A 197 17.09 -3.80 2.28
CA GLU A 197 18.36 -4.24 1.70
C GLU A 197 18.63 -3.65 0.31
N VAL A 198 17.61 -3.03 -0.32
CA VAL A 198 17.65 -2.66 -1.75
C VAL A 198 18.70 -1.60 -2.05
N TYR A 199 18.79 -0.53 -1.22
CA TYR A 199 19.76 0.54 -1.45
C TYR A 199 21.19 0.00 -1.43
N ALA A 200 21.54 -0.73 -0.38
CA ALA A 200 22.88 -1.32 -0.23
C ALA A 200 23.22 -2.30 -1.35
N ALA A 201 22.25 -3.13 -1.79
CA ALA A 201 22.47 -4.05 -2.89
C ALA A 201 22.74 -3.35 -4.23
N MET A 202 22.08 -2.21 -4.49
CA MET A 202 22.37 -1.35 -5.66
C MET A 202 23.73 -0.65 -5.55
N GLU A 203 24.03 -0.08 -4.39
CA GLU A 203 25.30 0.61 -4.13
C GLU A 203 26.49 -0.35 -4.31
N GLN A 204 26.38 -1.56 -3.80
CA GLN A 204 27.40 -2.63 -3.93
C GLN A 204 27.38 -3.30 -5.32
N LYS A 205 26.47 -2.90 -6.23
CA LYS A 205 26.30 -3.49 -7.57
C LYS A 205 25.99 -4.98 -7.57
N ALA A 206 25.44 -5.50 -6.45
CA ALA A 206 24.94 -6.87 -6.37
C ALA A 206 23.71 -7.08 -7.27
N ILE A 207 22.93 -6.01 -7.46
CA ILE A 207 21.83 -5.90 -8.42
C ILE A 207 22.07 -4.70 -9.35
N ASP A 208 21.53 -4.77 -10.57
CA ASP A 208 21.64 -3.69 -11.54
C ASP A 208 20.55 -2.63 -11.36
N GLY A 209 19.40 -3.04 -10.83
CA GLY A 209 18.28 -2.16 -10.64
C GLY A 209 17.13 -2.78 -9.85
N HIS A 210 16.04 -2.04 -9.79
CA HIS A 210 14.80 -2.44 -9.15
C HIS A 210 13.60 -1.80 -9.86
N GLU A 211 12.40 -2.07 -9.38
CA GLU A 211 11.19 -1.42 -9.87
C GLU A 211 10.37 -0.89 -8.68
N ASN A 212 9.86 0.33 -8.80
CA ASN A 212 9.06 1.00 -7.78
C ASN A 212 8.30 2.21 -8.36
N PRO A 213 7.32 2.76 -7.66
CA PRO A 213 6.74 4.05 -7.99
C PRO A 213 7.74 5.21 -7.83
N ILE A 214 7.52 6.25 -8.60
CA ILE A 214 8.37 7.46 -8.64
C ILE A 214 8.57 8.06 -7.26
N THR A 215 7.52 8.13 -6.45
CA THR A 215 7.58 8.66 -5.07
C THR A 215 8.49 7.84 -4.17
N VAL A 216 8.50 6.51 -4.31
CA VAL A 216 9.41 5.61 -3.56
C VAL A 216 10.85 5.82 -4.00
N ILE A 217 11.10 5.87 -5.34
CA ILE A 217 12.44 6.10 -5.89
C ILE A 217 13.02 7.41 -5.36
N ASN A 218 12.18 8.46 -5.35
CA ASN A 218 12.57 9.78 -4.89
C ASN A 218 12.82 9.82 -3.36
N ALA A 219 11.88 9.33 -2.56
CA ALA A 219 11.97 9.43 -1.11
C ALA A 219 13.12 8.63 -0.51
N ASN A 220 13.50 7.51 -1.16
CA ASN A 220 14.65 6.69 -0.77
C ASN A 220 15.97 7.13 -1.43
N LYS A 221 15.96 8.23 -2.17
CA LYS A 221 17.13 8.78 -2.87
C LYS A 221 17.82 7.76 -3.78
N PHE A 222 17.06 6.87 -4.40
CA PHE A 222 17.63 5.83 -5.28
C PHE A 222 18.34 6.42 -6.50
N TYR A 223 18.10 7.69 -6.84
CA TYR A 223 18.85 8.43 -7.85
C TYR A 223 20.37 8.55 -7.53
N GLU A 224 20.79 8.35 -6.29
CA GLU A 224 22.20 8.33 -5.91
C GLU A 224 22.94 7.08 -6.43
N VAL A 225 22.20 5.96 -6.59
CA VAL A 225 22.72 4.65 -6.98
C VAL A 225 22.11 4.09 -8.27
N GLN A 226 21.15 4.81 -8.87
CA GLN A 226 20.47 4.45 -10.12
C GLN A 226 20.49 5.60 -11.12
N LYS A 227 20.95 5.33 -12.35
CA LYS A 227 21.11 6.35 -13.39
C LYS A 227 19.91 6.46 -14.34
N TYR A 228 19.21 5.37 -14.58
CA TYR A 228 18.15 5.29 -15.59
C TYR A 228 16.83 4.93 -14.97
N LEU A 229 15.76 5.58 -15.42
CA LEU A 229 14.38 5.31 -15.05
C LEU A 229 13.55 5.16 -16.33
N ALA A 230 12.96 4.00 -16.54
CA ALA A 230 11.99 3.76 -17.59
C ALA A 230 10.57 3.80 -17.04
N ILE A 231 9.75 4.69 -17.56
CA ILE A 231 8.33 4.79 -17.22
C ILE A 231 7.59 3.66 -17.94
N THR A 232 7.33 2.59 -17.24
CA THR A 232 6.68 1.38 -17.76
C THR A 232 5.28 1.18 -17.24
N ASN A 233 4.98 1.74 -16.06
CA ASN A 233 3.68 1.62 -15.38
C ASN A 233 3.13 0.18 -15.42
N HIS A 234 4.02 -0.81 -15.30
CA HIS A 234 3.72 -2.22 -15.54
C HIS A 234 2.90 -2.88 -14.42
N GLN A 235 2.86 -2.27 -13.24
CA GLN A 235 2.12 -2.80 -12.11
C GLN A 235 1.66 -1.63 -11.21
N TYR A 236 0.45 -1.72 -10.67
CA TYR A 236 -0.03 -0.79 -9.64
C TYR A 236 -0.09 -1.52 -8.31
N ASN A 237 0.42 -0.90 -7.26
CA ASN A 237 0.37 -1.49 -5.93
C ASN A 237 -0.57 -0.74 -4.99
N PRO A 238 -1.73 -1.31 -4.65
CA PRO A 238 -2.45 -0.90 -3.46
C PRO A 238 -1.67 -1.33 -2.21
N GLN A 239 -1.78 -0.52 -1.16
CA GLN A 239 -1.21 -0.80 0.15
C GLN A 239 -2.33 -1.15 1.10
N SER A 240 -2.25 -2.28 1.77
CA SER A 240 -3.20 -2.62 2.83
C SER A 240 -2.76 -2.01 4.16
N VAL A 241 -3.67 -1.28 4.80
CA VAL A 241 -3.56 -0.90 6.21
C VAL A 241 -4.21 -2.00 7.03
N VAL A 242 -3.41 -2.69 7.81
CA VAL A 242 -3.89 -3.82 8.62
C VAL A 242 -3.54 -3.65 10.08
N ILE A 243 -4.42 -4.18 10.94
CA ILE A 243 -4.27 -4.21 12.39
C ILE A 243 -4.27 -5.66 12.88
N SER A 244 -3.53 -5.93 13.94
CA SER A 244 -3.52 -7.22 14.62
C SER A 244 -4.93 -7.60 15.10
N LYS A 245 -5.41 -8.76 14.69
CA LYS A 245 -6.70 -9.27 15.18
C LYS A 245 -6.68 -9.47 16.70
N LYS A 246 -5.54 -9.88 17.27
CA LYS A 246 -5.40 -10.01 18.72
C LYS A 246 -5.62 -8.66 19.43
N PHE A 247 -5.08 -7.57 18.87
CA PHE A 247 -5.32 -6.23 19.40
C PHE A 247 -6.75 -5.77 19.12
N TRP A 248 -7.25 -5.94 17.90
CA TRP A 248 -8.59 -5.57 17.46
C TRP A 248 -9.69 -6.17 18.33
N ASP A 249 -9.55 -7.44 18.71
CA ASP A 249 -10.55 -8.15 19.53
C ASP A 249 -10.62 -7.62 20.98
N THR A 250 -9.61 -6.85 21.45
CA THR A 250 -9.63 -6.17 22.74
C THR A 250 -10.35 -4.82 22.73
N LEU A 251 -10.70 -4.32 21.53
CA LEU A 251 -11.28 -3.01 21.34
C LEU A 251 -12.81 -3.04 21.56
N SER A 252 -13.34 -1.97 22.14
CA SER A 252 -14.79 -1.73 22.19
C SER A 252 -15.34 -1.44 20.78
N ALA A 253 -16.65 -1.53 20.61
CA ALA A 253 -17.31 -1.17 19.35
C ALA A 253 -17.03 0.30 18.95
N ALA A 254 -16.98 1.21 19.93
CA ALA A 254 -16.65 2.62 19.70
C ALA A 254 -15.20 2.81 19.26
N GLU A 255 -14.24 2.10 19.88
CA GLU A 255 -12.83 2.12 19.46
C GLU A 255 -12.64 1.56 18.06
N LYS A 256 -13.29 0.44 17.71
CA LYS A 256 -13.26 -0.15 16.37
C LYS A 256 -13.77 0.83 15.32
N LYS A 257 -14.96 1.40 15.57
CA LYS A 257 -15.53 2.40 14.66
C LYS A 257 -14.63 3.62 14.49
N LEU A 258 -14.02 4.10 15.57
CA LEU A 258 -13.11 5.23 15.52
C LEU A 258 -11.90 4.94 14.62
N LEU A 259 -11.31 3.75 14.73
CA LEU A 259 -10.16 3.35 13.92
C LEU A 259 -10.54 3.11 12.45
N ASP A 260 -11.70 2.52 12.17
CA ASP A 260 -12.22 2.38 10.81
C ASP A 260 -12.45 3.74 10.16
N ASP A 261 -13.17 4.65 10.84
CA ASP A 261 -13.41 6.02 10.34
C ASP A 261 -12.09 6.78 10.09
N ALA A 262 -11.09 6.61 10.96
CA ALA A 262 -9.77 7.23 10.80
C ALA A 262 -9.00 6.62 9.61
N ALA A 263 -9.10 5.31 9.40
CA ALA A 263 -8.49 4.63 8.27
C ALA A 263 -9.07 5.10 6.93
N ASP A 264 -10.40 5.26 6.85
CA ASP A 264 -11.09 5.76 5.66
C ASP A 264 -10.73 7.24 5.36
N GLU A 265 -10.69 8.10 6.40
CA GLU A 265 -10.32 9.50 6.25
C GLU A 265 -8.86 9.64 5.81
N SER A 266 -7.96 8.90 6.42
CA SER A 266 -6.54 8.94 6.08
C SER A 266 -6.23 8.31 4.72
N ALA A 267 -7.03 7.33 4.24
CA ALA A 267 -6.88 6.76 2.91
C ALA A 267 -7.11 7.81 1.80
N LYS A 268 -8.16 8.62 1.94
CA LYS A 268 -8.45 9.72 0.98
C LYS A 268 -7.30 10.72 0.94
N TYR A 269 -6.88 11.20 2.12
CA TYR A 269 -5.76 12.13 2.24
C TYR A 269 -4.46 11.56 1.65
N GLN A 270 -4.13 10.30 1.97
CA GLN A 270 -2.91 9.66 1.50
C GLN A 270 -2.87 9.54 -0.03
N ARG A 271 -3.97 9.14 -0.67
CA ARG A 271 -4.06 9.06 -2.14
C ARG A 271 -3.92 10.43 -2.80
N GLU A 272 -4.50 11.49 -2.22
CA GLU A 272 -4.33 12.87 -2.69
C GLU A 272 -2.86 13.29 -2.61
N GLN A 273 -2.18 13.02 -1.49
CA GLN A 273 -0.75 13.31 -1.34
C GLN A 273 0.10 12.51 -2.33
N SER A 274 -0.18 11.21 -2.49
CA SER A 274 0.55 10.34 -3.43
C SER A 274 0.51 10.88 -4.85
N ARG A 275 -0.69 11.23 -5.32
CA ARG A 275 -0.92 11.75 -6.67
C ARG A 275 -0.38 13.17 -6.85
N GLY A 276 -0.57 14.03 -5.86
CA GLY A 276 -0.09 15.41 -5.88
C GLY A 276 1.43 15.53 -5.89
N MET A 277 2.15 14.61 -5.24
CA MET A 277 3.60 14.65 -5.13
C MET A 277 4.34 14.02 -6.32
N MET A 278 3.66 13.26 -7.18
CA MET A 278 4.30 12.46 -8.25
C MET A 278 5.08 13.33 -9.25
N GLY A 279 4.51 14.46 -9.70
CA GLY A 279 5.18 15.37 -10.63
C GLY A 279 6.47 15.96 -10.07
N ALA A 280 6.39 16.53 -8.86
CA ALA A 280 7.54 17.10 -8.19
C ALA A 280 8.63 16.04 -7.88
N ALA A 281 8.23 14.80 -7.56
CA ALA A 281 9.15 13.70 -7.37
C ALA A 281 9.89 13.36 -8.67
N LEU A 282 9.21 13.27 -9.81
CA LEU A 282 9.82 13.03 -11.11
C LEU A 282 10.80 14.14 -11.50
N ASP A 283 10.43 15.39 -11.29
CA ASP A 283 11.30 16.54 -11.57
C ASP A 283 12.56 16.51 -10.69
N ASN A 284 12.42 16.12 -9.41
CA ASN A 284 13.57 15.96 -8.53
C ASN A 284 14.51 14.84 -8.99
N LEU A 285 13.98 13.70 -9.47
CA LEU A 285 14.81 12.62 -10.04
C LEU A 285 15.61 13.10 -11.24
N LYS A 286 14.97 13.82 -12.17
CA LYS A 286 15.63 14.42 -13.34
C LYS A 286 16.71 15.43 -12.93
N LYS A 287 16.39 16.31 -11.96
CA LYS A 287 17.34 17.31 -11.42
C LYS A 287 18.57 16.65 -10.79
N ASN A 288 18.41 15.47 -10.18
CA ASN A 288 19.51 14.69 -9.61
C ASN A 288 20.19 13.74 -10.62
N GLY A 289 19.98 13.95 -11.91
CA GLY A 289 20.75 13.31 -12.98
C GLY A 289 20.20 11.98 -13.47
N MET A 290 18.99 11.57 -13.07
CA MET A 290 18.37 10.39 -13.68
C MET A 290 17.93 10.67 -15.12
N VAL A 291 18.34 9.78 -16.02
CA VAL A 291 17.87 9.77 -17.41
C VAL A 291 16.55 9.02 -17.47
N VAL A 292 15.48 9.74 -17.81
CA VAL A 292 14.13 9.19 -17.87
C VAL A 292 13.76 8.84 -19.30
N THR A 293 13.29 7.62 -19.52
CA THR A 293 12.72 7.15 -20.79
C THR A 293 11.27 6.72 -20.57
N GLU A 294 10.49 6.78 -21.63
CA GLU A 294 9.10 6.31 -21.63
C GLU A 294 8.93 5.25 -22.72
N PHE A 295 8.27 4.15 -22.38
CA PHE A 295 7.92 3.15 -23.37
C PHE A 295 6.83 3.69 -24.29
N THR A 296 7.05 3.51 -25.60
CA THR A 296 6.01 3.81 -26.59
C THR A 296 4.79 2.91 -26.38
N PRO A 297 3.59 3.29 -26.86
CA PRO A 297 2.42 2.42 -26.79
C PRO A 297 2.66 1.03 -27.38
N ALA A 298 3.48 0.92 -28.44
CA ALA A 298 3.85 -0.36 -29.05
C ALA A 298 4.70 -1.22 -28.10
N GLU A 299 5.67 -0.62 -27.40
CA GLU A 299 6.50 -1.34 -26.42
C GLU A 299 5.68 -1.73 -25.19
N VAL A 300 4.74 -0.89 -24.73
CA VAL A 300 3.81 -1.25 -23.66
C VAL A 300 2.93 -2.42 -24.09
N ALA A 301 2.40 -2.43 -25.32
CA ALA A 301 1.62 -3.56 -25.84
C ALA A 301 2.44 -4.84 -25.86
N LYS A 302 3.68 -4.78 -26.34
CA LYS A 302 4.61 -5.92 -26.37
C LYS A 302 4.93 -6.43 -24.95
N LEU A 303 5.14 -5.52 -23.99
CA LEU A 303 5.34 -5.90 -22.59
C LEU A 303 4.09 -6.62 -22.03
N ARG A 304 2.89 -6.12 -22.33
CA ARG A 304 1.62 -6.79 -21.95
C ARG A 304 1.52 -8.21 -22.53
N GLU A 305 1.88 -8.41 -23.79
CA GLU A 305 1.85 -9.74 -24.41
C GLU A 305 2.78 -10.73 -23.69
N LYS A 306 3.99 -10.29 -23.34
CA LYS A 306 4.94 -11.13 -22.57
C LYS A 306 4.41 -11.49 -21.16
N MET A 307 3.53 -10.65 -20.57
CA MET A 307 2.95 -10.92 -19.25
C MET A 307 1.77 -11.90 -19.28
N LYS A 308 1.10 -12.13 -20.41
CA LYS A 308 -0.06 -13.03 -20.50
C LYS A 308 0.19 -14.43 -19.95
N PRO A 309 1.27 -15.13 -20.32
CA PRO A 309 1.55 -16.47 -19.78
C PRO A 309 1.82 -16.46 -18.26
N VAL A 310 2.46 -15.39 -17.75
CA VAL A 310 2.72 -15.21 -16.31
C VAL A 310 1.40 -15.05 -15.57
N ILE A 311 0.53 -14.16 -16.06
CA ILE A 311 -0.79 -13.93 -15.48
C ILE A 311 -1.62 -15.22 -15.49
N ALA A 312 -1.64 -15.96 -16.60
CA ALA A 312 -2.37 -17.22 -16.71
C ALA A 312 -1.89 -18.27 -15.69
N LYS A 313 -0.56 -18.43 -15.55
CA LYS A 313 0.05 -19.30 -14.54
C LYS A 313 -0.40 -18.93 -13.13
N HIS A 314 -0.30 -17.65 -12.78
CA HIS A 314 -0.61 -17.19 -11.42
C HIS A 314 -2.11 -17.10 -11.16
N ALA A 315 -2.95 -16.93 -12.16
CA ALA A 315 -4.42 -17.00 -12.02
C ALA A 315 -4.87 -18.35 -11.46
N ALA A 316 -4.27 -19.45 -11.92
CA ALA A 316 -4.56 -20.79 -11.38
C ALA A 316 -4.12 -20.92 -9.90
N LEU A 317 -2.98 -20.30 -9.51
CA LEU A 317 -2.47 -20.33 -8.14
C LEU A 317 -3.29 -19.47 -7.18
N VAL A 318 -3.70 -18.28 -7.61
CA VAL A 318 -4.59 -17.37 -6.87
C VAL A 318 -5.96 -17.99 -6.67
N GLY A 319 -6.45 -18.66 -7.69
CA GLY A 319 -7.78 -19.26 -7.79
C GLY A 319 -8.64 -18.54 -8.82
N GLU A 320 -9.06 -19.28 -9.85
CA GLU A 320 -9.80 -18.74 -11.00
C GLU A 320 -11.04 -17.94 -10.59
N ALA A 321 -11.80 -18.41 -9.60
CA ALA A 321 -13.00 -17.72 -9.12
C ALA A 321 -12.68 -16.29 -8.63
N THR A 322 -11.58 -16.12 -7.90
CA THR A 322 -11.12 -14.82 -7.40
C THR A 322 -10.68 -13.92 -8.55
N VAL A 323 -9.90 -14.46 -9.49
CA VAL A 323 -9.42 -13.68 -10.64
C VAL A 323 -10.59 -13.28 -11.53
N ASN A 324 -11.54 -14.19 -11.80
CA ASN A 324 -12.73 -13.89 -12.59
C ASN A 324 -13.59 -12.82 -11.94
N GLU A 325 -13.76 -12.83 -10.62
CA GLU A 325 -14.48 -11.80 -9.87
C GLU A 325 -13.83 -10.42 -10.02
N VAL A 326 -12.49 -10.35 -9.85
CA VAL A 326 -11.70 -9.12 -10.04
C VAL A 326 -11.83 -8.60 -11.47
N MET A 327 -11.66 -9.48 -12.46
CA MET A 327 -11.73 -9.10 -13.88
C MET A 327 -13.14 -8.68 -14.30
N ALA A 328 -14.17 -9.32 -13.75
CA ALA A 328 -15.57 -8.94 -14.01
C ALA A 328 -15.89 -7.55 -13.45
N GLU A 329 -15.38 -7.23 -12.25
CA GLU A 329 -15.57 -5.90 -11.64
C GLU A 329 -14.84 -4.82 -12.45
N LEU A 330 -13.57 -5.05 -12.82
CA LEU A 330 -12.83 -4.15 -13.71
C LEU A 330 -13.52 -3.98 -15.07
N GLY A 331 -14.09 -5.07 -15.61
CA GLY A 331 -14.83 -5.04 -16.87
C GLY A 331 -16.07 -4.13 -16.85
N LYS A 332 -16.72 -3.94 -15.69
CA LYS A 332 -17.84 -3.00 -15.54
C LYS A 332 -17.39 -1.54 -15.68
N MET A 333 -16.17 -1.23 -15.24
CA MET A 333 -15.61 0.12 -15.26
C MET A 333 -14.99 0.51 -16.61
N ARG A 334 -14.70 -0.49 -17.47
CA ARG A 334 -14.05 -0.30 -18.78
C ARG A 334 -15.04 -0.22 -19.94
N LYS A 335 -16.34 -0.26 -19.65
CA LYS A 335 -17.43 -0.04 -20.61
C LYS A 335 -17.72 1.45 -20.74
#